data_7514195aa4683465d7a80dea5af6c65f
#
_entry.id   7514195aa4683465d7a80dea5af6c65f
#
_cell.length_a   1.000
_cell.length_b   1.000
_cell.length_c   1.000
_cell.angle_alpha   90.00
_cell.angle_beta   90.00
_cell.angle_gamma   90.00
#
_symmetry.space_group_name_H-M   'P 1'
#
loop_
_entity.id
_entity.type
_entity.pdbx_description
1 polymer ?
#
loop_
_entity_poly.entity_id
_entity_poly.type
_entity_poly.pdbx_seq_one_letter_code
_entity_poly.pdbx_strand_id
1 'polypeptide(L)'
;MKTIFKKLLITILAVGSFSLASAEEMFLFQTTEVKIDDKKGTLYIGTPVNVIKKIDDKNVLVEFSGMAFDDKLYTNKDKSLLLASVDKNTFGKSGEIAKVQAIIEKGYLSIVPAEIWEEHEEFYYEMCTQCHGSYRPTAHTMLEWDAILQTMSGFAQLYPDEAEYLSRYLNANANNGFYPEKK
;
A
#
# COMPACT_ATOMS: atom_id res chain seq x y z
N MET A 1 -13.05 30.10 71.24
CA MET A 1 -12.11 30.18 70.12
C MET A 1 -12.20 28.86 69.34
N LYS A 2 -12.87 28.90 68.17
CA LYS A 2 -13.10 27.71 67.32
C LYS A 2 -12.17 27.79 66.12
N THR A 3 -11.21 26.87 66.07
CA THR A 3 -10.23 26.75 64.97
C THR A 3 -10.84 25.90 63.85
N ILE A 4 -11.06 26.51 62.71
CA ILE A 4 -11.62 25.85 61.51
C ILE A 4 -10.45 25.30 60.68
N PHE A 5 -10.31 23.96 60.66
CA PHE A 5 -9.39 23.27 59.78
C PHE A 5 -9.97 23.19 58.37
N LYS A 6 -9.44 24.01 57.44
CA LYS A 6 -9.72 23.89 56.02
C LYS A 6 -8.96 22.69 55.45
N LYS A 7 -9.70 21.62 55.11
CA LYS A 7 -9.16 20.52 54.33
C LYS A 7 -9.01 20.98 52.88
N LEU A 8 -7.78 21.16 52.44
CA LEU A 8 -7.42 21.41 51.05
C LEU A 8 -7.47 20.09 50.27
N LEU A 9 -8.48 19.91 49.44
CA LEU A 9 -8.63 18.74 48.55
C LEU A 9 -7.77 18.99 47.29
N ILE A 10 -6.60 18.38 47.23
CA ILE A 10 -5.75 18.43 46.03
C ILE A 10 -6.29 17.37 45.07
N THR A 11 -7.03 17.80 44.06
CA THR A 11 -7.44 16.96 42.95
C THR A 11 -6.23 16.82 41.99
N ILE A 12 -5.56 15.69 42.03
CA ILE A 12 -4.52 15.36 41.06
C ILE A 12 -5.24 15.00 39.76
N LEU A 13 -5.24 15.92 38.80
CA LEU A 13 -5.60 15.62 37.41
C LEU A 13 -4.49 14.76 36.82
N ALA A 14 -4.72 13.46 36.76
CA ALA A 14 -3.87 12.57 35.96
C ALA A 14 -4.13 12.89 34.48
N VAL A 15 -3.28 13.77 33.92
CA VAL A 15 -3.20 13.97 32.48
C VAL A 15 -2.58 12.69 31.90
N GLY A 16 -3.42 11.74 31.55
CA GLY A 16 -3.00 10.58 30.77
C GLY A 16 -2.46 11.09 29.44
N SER A 17 -1.14 11.02 29.30
CA SER A 17 -0.47 11.23 28.01
C SER A 17 -0.95 10.13 27.07
N PHE A 18 -1.99 10.39 26.29
CA PHE A 18 -2.30 9.60 25.11
C PHE A 18 -1.12 9.83 24.14
N SER A 19 -0.15 8.93 24.16
CA SER A 19 0.77 8.78 23.04
C SER A 19 -0.09 8.43 21.84
N LEU A 20 -0.31 9.41 20.95
CA LEU A 20 -0.72 9.16 19.59
C LEU A 20 0.43 8.33 19.00
N ALA A 21 0.31 7.02 19.03
CA ALA A 21 1.16 6.16 18.23
C ALA A 21 0.93 6.60 16.78
N SER A 22 1.92 7.26 16.22
CA SER A 22 1.94 7.56 14.79
C SER A 22 1.77 6.22 14.08
N ALA A 23 0.70 6.07 13.30
CA ALA A 23 0.53 4.89 12.48
C ALA A 23 1.74 4.83 11.55
N GLU A 24 2.53 3.76 11.66
CA GLU A 24 3.70 3.55 10.83
C GLU A 24 3.22 3.06 9.47
N GLU A 25 3.51 3.82 8.42
CA GLU A 25 3.23 3.39 7.06
C GLU A 25 4.22 2.30 6.67
N MET A 26 3.70 1.17 6.26
CA MET A 26 4.45 0.03 5.78
C MET A 26 3.92 -0.40 4.41
N PHE A 27 4.67 -1.24 3.73
CA PHE A 27 4.32 -1.69 2.39
C PHE A 27 4.32 -3.20 2.33
N LEU A 28 3.40 -3.77 1.58
CA LEU A 28 3.31 -5.22 1.42
C LEU A 28 4.48 -5.72 0.57
N PHE A 29 5.27 -6.64 1.14
CA PHE A 29 6.46 -7.20 0.52
C PHE A 29 6.15 -8.22 -0.58
N GLN A 30 5.02 -8.92 -0.47
CA GLN A 30 4.57 -9.89 -1.49
C GLN A 30 3.05 -9.97 -1.56
N THR A 31 2.52 -10.31 -2.72
CA THR A 31 1.09 -10.59 -2.88
C THR A 31 0.69 -11.79 -2.01
N THR A 32 -0.36 -11.63 -1.20
CA THR A 32 -0.80 -12.64 -0.25
C THR A 32 -2.31 -12.69 -0.08
N GLU A 33 -2.82 -13.88 0.21
CA GLU A 33 -4.21 -14.06 0.64
C GLU A 33 -4.37 -13.58 2.08
N VAL A 34 -5.38 -12.78 2.34
CA VAL A 34 -5.66 -12.17 3.64
C VAL A 34 -7.16 -12.17 3.93
N LYS A 35 -7.49 -11.89 5.20
CA LYS A 35 -8.85 -11.55 5.60
C LYS A 35 -9.02 -10.03 5.57
N ILE A 36 -9.83 -9.55 4.65
CA ILE A 36 -10.17 -8.13 4.48
C ILE A 36 -11.59 -7.93 4.98
N ASP A 37 -11.79 -7.16 6.06
CA ASP A 37 -13.10 -6.94 6.68
C ASP A 37 -13.91 -8.25 6.83
N ASP A 38 -13.24 -9.29 7.38
CA ASP A 38 -13.76 -10.65 7.56
C ASP A 38 -14.10 -11.45 6.27
N LYS A 39 -13.74 -10.93 5.09
CA LYS A 39 -13.89 -11.61 3.80
C LYS A 39 -12.56 -12.18 3.32
N LYS A 40 -12.60 -13.30 2.60
CA LYS A 40 -11.40 -13.80 1.91
C LYS A 40 -11.06 -12.83 0.77
N GLY A 41 -9.79 -12.49 0.65
CA GLY A 41 -9.32 -11.60 -0.40
C GLY A 41 -7.82 -11.71 -0.60
N THR A 42 -7.32 -10.94 -1.55
CA THR A 42 -5.91 -10.83 -1.88
C THR A 42 -5.46 -9.40 -1.71
N LEU A 43 -4.33 -9.21 -1.06
CA LEU A 43 -3.63 -7.94 -1.01
C LEU A 43 -2.38 -8.05 -1.87
N TYR A 44 -2.13 -7.04 -2.70
CA TYR A 44 -1.09 -7.11 -3.71
C TYR A 44 0.19 -6.41 -3.27
N ILE A 45 1.35 -6.94 -3.70
CA ILE A 45 2.68 -6.39 -3.44
C ILE A 45 2.73 -4.87 -3.66
N GLY A 46 3.45 -4.17 -2.80
CA GLY A 46 3.63 -2.73 -2.85
C GLY A 46 2.45 -1.91 -2.30
N THR A 47 1.33 -2.54 -1.89
CA THR A 47 0.22 -1.81 -1.29
C THR A 47 0.65 -1.14 0.01
N PRO A 48 0.51 0.19 0.14
CA PRO A 48 0.78 0.90 1.38
C PRO A 48 -0.30 0.60 2.41
N VAL A 49 0.11 0.34 3.63
CA VAL A 49 -0.77 0.02 4.75
C VAL A 49 -0.33 0.75 6.01
N ASN A 50 -1.28 1.12 6.85
CA ASN A 50 -1.03 1.70 8.17
C ASN A 50 -1.26 0.63 9.24
N VAL A 51 -0.25 0.34 10.05
CA VAL A 51 -0.38 -0.60 11.16
C VAL A 51 -1.22 0.06 12.26
N ILE A 52 -2.39 -0.55 12.56
CA ILE A 52 -3.32 -0.05 13.59
C ILE A 52 -2.99 -0.62 14.96
N LYS A 53 -2.76 -1.93 15.01
CA LYS A 53 -2.41 -2.64 16.26
C LYS A 53 -1.81 -4.00 16.01
N LYS A 54 -1.02 -4.47 16.97
CA LYS A 54 -0.59 -5.86 17.08
C LYS A 54 -1.79 -6.73 17.51
N ILE A 55 -2.04 -7.82 16.80
CA ILE A 55 -3.05 -8.82 17.17
C ILE A 55 -2.41 -9.90 18.05
N ASP A 56 -1.27 -10.45 17.60
CA ASP A 56 -0.46 -11.41 18.31
C ASP A 56 1.02 -11.24 17.93
N ASP A 57 1.88 -12.21 18.22
CA ASP A 57 3.31 -12.10 17.94
C ASP A 57 3.65 -12.12 16.44
N LYS A 58 2.79 -12.69 15.62
CA LYS A 58 2.97 -12.81 14.16
C LYS A 58 2.11 -11.84 13.37
N ASN A 59 0.91 -11.53 13.84
CA ASN A 59 -0.12 -10.85 13.09
C ASN A 59 -0.36 -9.41 13.56
N VAL A 60 -0.60 -8.53 12.61
CA VAL A 60 -1.01 -7.14 12.83
C VAL A 60 -2.31 -6.84 12.10
N LEU A 61 -3.11 -5.95 12.69
CA LEU A 61 -4.23 -5.33 12.00
C LEU A 61 -3.69 -4.10 11.27
N VAL A 62 -3.93 -4.06 9.99
CA VAL A 62 -3.59 -2.91 9.13
C VAL A 62 -4.83 -2.28 8.54
N GLU A 63 -4.70 -1.01 8.17
CA GLU A 63 -5.70 -0.25 7.46
C GLU A 63 -5.09 0.32 6.18
N PHE A 64 -5.83 0.30 5.09
CA PHE A 64 -5.46 0.89 3.81
C PHE A 64 -6.69 1.39 3.09
N SER A 65 -6.50 2.23 2.08
CA SER A 65 -7.60 2.81 1.33
C SER A 65 -7.30 2.82 -0.16
N GLY A 66 -8.37 2.83 -0.94
CA GLY A 66 -8.29 2.93 -2.40
C GLY A 66 -9.66 3.20 -2.99
N MET A 67 -9.71 3.32 -4.30
CA MET A 67 -10.94 3.52 -5.03
C MET A 67 -11.59 2.17 -5.36
N ALA A 68 -12.81 1.97 -4.90
CA ALA A 68 -13.56 0.73 -5.06
C ALA A 68 -14.16 0.62 -6.46
N PHE A 69 -14.00 -0.55 -7.07
CA PHE A 69 -14.70 -0.96 -8.30
C PHE A 69 -15.07 -2.44 -8.14
N ASP A 70 -16.32 -2.69 -7.82
CA ASP A 70 -16.86 -4.01 -7.56
C ASP A 70 -16.06 -4.76 -6.47
N ASP A 71 -15.43 -5.88 -6.82
CA ASP A 71 -14.60 -6.73 -5.97
C ASP A 71 -13.13 -6.28 -5.86
N LYS A 72 -12.77 -5.13 -6.44
CA LYS A 72 -11.39 -4.64 -6.56
C LYS A 72 -11.22 -3.24 -5.98
N LEU A 73 -10.04 -3.02 -5.40
CA LEU A 73 -9.61 -1.74 -4.87
C LEU A 73 -8.37 -1.27 -5.63
N TYR A 74 -8.42 -0.06 -6.18
CA TYR A 74 -7.35 0.52 -6.99
C TYR A 74 -6.81 1.81 -6.37
N THR A 75 -5.65 2.26 -6.82
CA THR A 75 -5.07 3.55 -6.42
C THR A 75 -5.90 4.74 -6.86
N ASN A 76 -6.51 4.67 -8.04
CA ASN A 76 -7.17 5.79 -8.70
C ASN A 76 -8.36 5.33 -9.55
N LYS A 77 -9.09 6.32 -10.12
CA LYS A 77 -10.24 6.07 -11.00
C LYS A 77 -9.86 5.42 -12.34
N ASP A 78 -8.61 5.57 -12.77
CA ASP A 78 -8.12 5.02 -14.03
C ASP A 78 -7.72 3.54 -13.89
N LYS A 79 -7.83 2.98 -12.67
CA LYS A 79 -7.56 1.58 -12.33
C LYS A 79 -6.12 1.13 -12.64
N SER A 80 -5.18 2.06 -12.59
CA SER A 80 -3.80 1.81 -13.02
C SER A 80 -3.06 0.83 -12.13
N LEU A 81 -3.33 0.78 -10.82
CA LEU A 81 -2.67 -0.14 -9.90
C LEU A 81 -3.67 -0.76 -8.93
N LEU A 82 -3.80 -2.08 -9.02
CA LEU A 82 -4.65 -2.89 -8.15
C LEU A 82 -3.99 -3.06 -6.76
N LEU A 83 -4.72 -2.70 -5.70
CA LEU A 83 -4.28 -2.79 -4.31
C LEU A 83 -4.77 -4.06 -3.63
N ALA A 84 -6.05 -4.36 -3.79
CA ALA A 84 -6.71 -5.50 -3.18
C ALA A 84 -7.87 -6.02 -4.02
N SER A 85 -8.23 -7.29 -3.79
CA SER A 85 -9.46 -7.88 -4.29
C SER A 85 -10.14 -8.71 -3.19
N VAL A 86 -11.45 -8.92 -3.29
CA VAL A 86 -12.23 -9.76 -2.37
C VAL A 86 -13.07 -10.76 -3.13
N ASP A 87 -13.15 -11.98 -2.62
CA ASP A 87 -13.92 -13.06 -3.26
C ASP A 87 -15.43 -12.80 -3.12
N LYS A 88 -16.13 -12.79 -4.24
CA LYS A 88 -17.62 -12.73 -4.31
C LYS A 88 -18.25 -11.63 -3.45
N ASN A 89 -17.60 -10.50 -3.37
CA ASN A 89 -18.03 -9.38 -2.53
C ASN A 89 -17.64 -8.05 -3.17
N THR A 90 -17.96 -6.93 -2.53
CA THR A 90 -17.56 -5.61 -2.97
C THR A 90 -16.91 -4.84 -1.85
N PHE A 91 -16.03 -3.88 -2.18
CA PHE A 91 -15.46 -2.93 -1.23
C PHE A 91 -16.39 -1.77 -0.89
N GLY A 92 -17.50 -1.63 -1.58
CA GLY A 92 -18.43 -0.53 -1.43
C GLY A 92 -18.97 -0.06 -2.77
N LYS A 93 -19.38 1.21 -2.82
CA LYS A 93 -19.94 1.78 -4.04
C LYS A 93 -18.82 2.07 -5.05
N SER A 94 -19.08 1.65 -6.30
CA SER A 94 -18.10 1.80 -7.39
C SER A 94 -17.74 3.27 -7.64
N GLY A 95 -16.44 3.57 -7.73
CA GLY A 95 -15.91 4.90 -7.95
C GLY A 95 -15.75 5.76 -6.68
N GLU A 96 -16.07 5.21 -5.50
CA GLU A 96 -15.86 5.89 -4.21
C GLU A 96 -14.61 5.35 -3.50
N ILE A 97 -14.02 6.17 -2.62
CA ILE A 97 -12.90 5.73 -1.78
C ILE A 97 -13.46 4.82 -0.69
N ALA A 98 -12.92 3.61 -0.63
CA ALA A 98 -13.14 2.67 0.45
C ALA A 98 -11.91 2.64 1.37
N LYS A 99 -12.17 2.57 2.68
CA LYS A 99 -11.18 2.39 3.73
C LYS A 99 -11.46 1.04 4.37
N VAL A 100 -10.48 0.16 4.37
CA VAL A 100 -10.64 -1.24 4.71
C VAL A 100 -9.55 -1.71 5.65
N GLN A 101 -9.82 -2.79 6.38
CA GLN A 101 -8.86 -3.38 7.30
C GLN A 101 -8.55 -4.83 6.93
N ALA A 102 -7.31 -5.24 7.19
CA ALA A 102 -6.88 -6.62 6.99
C ALA A 102 -6.00 -7.08 8.15
N ILE A 103 -6.02 -8.39 8.40
CA ILE A 103 -5.06 -9.02 9.30
C ILE A 103 -3.97 -9.64 8.44
N ILE A 104 -2.72 -9.21 8.68
CA ILE A 104 -1.56 -9.60 7.89
C ILE A 104 -0.48 -10.14 8.83
N GLU A 105 0.25 -11.15 8.37
CA GLU A 105 1.47 -11.57 9.05
C GLU A 105 2.53 -10.47 8.93
N LYS A 106 3.11 -10.05 10.06
CA LYS A 106 4.07 -8.94 10.12
C LYS A 106 5.27 -9.14 9.19
N GLY A 107 5.69 -10.40 8.97
CA GLY A 107 6.79 -10.74 8.07
C GLY A 107 6.55 -10.38 6.59
N TYR A 108 5.32 -10.07 6.20
CA TYR A 108 4.99 -9.61 4.84
C TYR A 108 5.02 -8.09 4.67
N LEU A 109 5.46 -7.36 5.69
CA LEU A 109 5.51 -5.90 5.68
C LEU A 109 6.94 -5.39 5.77
N SER A 110 7.29 -4.41 4.93
CA SER A 110 8.55 -3.67 5.00
C SER A 110 8.29 -2.16 5.09
N ILE A 111 9.19 -1.46 5.77
CA ILE A 111 9.26 0.00 5.79
C ILE A 111 10.17 0.54 4.69
N VAL A 112 10.87 -0.35 3.97
CA VAL A 112 11.86 0.01 2.96
C VAL A 112 11.33 -0.35 1.57
N PRO A 113 10.79 0.62 0.81
CA PRO A 113 10.25 0.37 -0.53
C PRO A 113 11.24 -0.28 -1.49
N ALA A 114 12.53 0.07 -1.40
CA ALA A 114 13.57 -0.47 -2.28
C ALA A 114 13.67 -1.99 -2.19
N GLU A 115 13.56 -2.57 -0.97
CA GLU A 115 13.62 -4.02 -0.77
C GLU A 115 12.45 -4.76 -1.47
N ILE A 116 11.30 -4.08 -1.61
CA ILE A 116 10.10 -4.66 -2.22
C ILE A 116 10.28 -4.80 -3.74
N TRP A 117 11.00 -3.86 -4.33
CA TRP A 117 11.06 -3.68 -5.77
C TRP A 117 12.41 -4.06 -6.40
N GLU A 118 13.39 -4.56 -5.62
CA GLU A 118 14.74 -4.84 -6.10
C GLU A 118 14.74 -5.78 -7.33
N GLU A 119 14.04 -6.92 -7.24
CA GLU A 119 13.96 -7.89 -8.34
C GLU A 119 13.19 -7.32 -9.56
N HIS A 120 12.15 -6.50 -9.30
CA HIS A 120 11.37 -5.87 -10.37
C HIS A 120 12.19 -4.80 -11.10
N GLU A 121 12.99 -4.04 -10.34
CA GLU A 121 13.87 -3.01 -10.89
C GLU A 121 14.96 -3.63 -11.75
N GLU A 122 15.60 -4.70 -11.27
CA GLU A 122 16.60 -5.44 -12.02
C GLU A 122 16.01 -5.96 -13.34
N PHE A 123 14.87 -6.63 -13.29
CA PHE A 123 14.17 -7.14 -14.46
C PHE A 123 13.78 -6.02 -15.44
N TYR A 124 13.30 -4.88 -14.94
CA TYR A 124 12.97 -3.73 -15.76
C TYR A 124 14.17 -3.23 -16.56
N TYR A 125 15.30 -3.02 -15.89
CA TYR A 125 16.51 -2.54 -16.59
C TYR A 125 17.09 -3.62 -17.51
N GLU A 126 17.08 -4.87 -17.13
CA GLU A 126 17.51 -5.98 -18.00
C GLU A 126 16.71 -6.01 -19.30
N MET A 127 15.39 -5.95 -19.23
CA MET A 127 14.53 -6.06 -20.42
C MET A 127 14.50 -4.78 -21.25
N CYS A 128 14.41 -3.62 -20.63
CA CYS A 128 14.17 -2.37 -21.35
C CYS A 128 15.43 -1.72 -21.92
N THR A 129 16.63 -2.03 -21.40
CA THR A 129 17.88 -1.44 -21.91
C THR A 129 18.48 -2.19 -23.08
N GLN A 130 17.93 -3.31 -23.50
CA GLN A 130 18.48 -4.12 -24.61
C GLN A 130 18.46 -3.40 -25.96
N CYS A 131 17.50 -2.50 -26.17
CA CYS A 131 17.34 -1.82 -27.46
C CYS A 131 17.70 -0.33 -27.41
N HIS A 132 17.44 0.34 -26.28
CA HIS A 132 17.73 1.76 -26.07
C HIS A 132 17.81 2.07 -24.57
N GLY A 133 18.22 3.29 -24.22
CA GLY A 133 18.20 3.72 -22.81
C GLY A 133 16.78 3.71 -22.24
N SER A 134 16.61 3.12 -21.05
CA SER A 134 15.33 3.13 -20.34
C SER A 134 15.14 4.45 -19.56
N TYR A 135 13.90 4.83 -19.36
CA TYR A 135 13.54 5.94 -18.49
C TYR A 135 13.55 5.50 -17.02
N ARG A 136 13.75 6.44 -16.10
CA ARG A 136 13.49 6.16 -14.69
C ARG A 136 11.98 5.99 -14.49
N PRO A 137 11.53 5.12 -13.58
CA PRO A 137 10.09 4.94 -13.30
C PRO A 137 9.36 6.25 -12.98
N THR A 138 10.02 7.19 -12.31
CA THR A 138 9.49 8.53 -11.98
C THR A 138 9.36 9.49 -13.17
N ALA A 139 9.82 9.10 -14.37
CA ALA A 139 9.73 9.95 -15.56
C ALA A 139 8.31 10.12 -16.10
N HIS A 140 7.44 9.14 -15.82
CA HIS A 140 6.08 9.08 -16.36
C HIS A 140 5.04 8.90 -15.25
N THR A 141 3.80 9.22 -15.57
CA THR A 141 2.62 8.89 -14.75
C THR A 141 2.25 7.41 -14.91
N MET A 142 1.44 6.88 -14.01
CA MET A 142 0.89 5.51 -14.13
C MET A 142 0.22 5.28 -15.48
N LEU A 143 -0.61 6.23 -15.93
CA LEU A 143 -1.34 6.11 -17.20
C LEU A 143 -0.40 6.12 -18.42
N GLU A 144 0.66 6.93 -18.38
CA GLU A 144 1.68 6.95 -19.42
C GLU A 144 2.46 5.64 -19.45
N TRP A 145 2.80 5.08 -18.28
CA TRP A 145 3.44 3.78 -18.19
C TRP A 145 2.58 2.65 -18.75
N ASP A 146 1.29 2.65 -18.46
CA ASP A 146 0.35 1.66 -19.05
C ASP A 146 0.34 1.74 -20.57
N ALA A 147 0.32 2.94 -21.15
CA ALA A 147 0.39 3.15 -22.60
C ALA A 147 1.75 2.72 -23.20
N ILE A 148 2.85 3.03 -22.52
CA ILE A 148 4.20 2.62 -22.94
C ILE A 148 4.31 1.10 -22.92
N LEU A 149 3.92 0.44 -21.85
CA LEU A 149 3.99 -1.02 -21.74
C LEU A 149 3.09 -1.71 -22.74
N GLN A 150 1.88 -1.20 -22.99
CA GLN A 150 0.99 -1.73 -24.02
C GLN A 150 1.66 -1.76 -25.39
N THR A 151 2.48 -0.75 -25.70
CA THR A 151 3.20 -0.67 -26.96
C THR A 151 4.48 -1.49 -26.95
N MET A 152 5.27 -1.40 -25.86
CA MET A 152 6.62 -1.96 -25.81
C MET A 152 6.65 -3.45 -25.50
N SER A 153 5.63 -4.03 -24.85
CA SER A 153 5.60 -5.45 -24.49
C SER A 153 5.77 -6.36 -25.69
N GLY A 154 5.19 -5.99 -26.84
CA GLY A 154 5.36 -6.76 -28.08
C GLY A 154 6.79 -6.68 -28.64
N PHE A 155 7.43 -5.52 -28.57
CA PHE A 155 8.82 -5.34 -29.04
C PHE A 155 9.83 -6.03 -28.11
N ALA A 156 9.60 -5.97 -26.81
CA ALA A 156 10.43 -6.63 -25.80
C ALA A 156 10.11 -8.13 -25.67
N GLN A 157 9.14 -8.63 -26.40
CA GLN A 157 8.69 -10.03 -26.36
C GLN A 157 8.32 -10.52 -24.96
N LEU A 158 7.72 -9.64 -24.15
CA LEU A 158 7.28 -9.98 -22.80
C LEU A 158 6.09 -10.94 -22.83
N TYR A 159 6.13 -11.94 -21.96
CA TYR A 159 4.95 -12.73 -21.65
C TYR A 159 3.92 -11.89 -20.85
N PRO A 160 2.63 -12.27 -20.85
CA PRO A 160 1.59 -11.49 -20.15
C PRO A 160 1.87 -11.27 -18.66
N ASP A 161 2.42 -12.26 -17.96
CA ASP A 161 2.81 -12.20 -16.56
C ASP A 161 4.03 -11.30 -16.31
N GLU A 162 4.99 -11.28 -17.24
CA GLU A 162 6.13 -10.36 -17.19
C GLU A 162 5.70 -8.90 -17.43
N ALA A 163 4.76 -8.69 -18.35
CA ALA A 163 4.20 -7.37 -18.60
C ALA A 163 3.41 -6.86 -17.37
N GLU A 164 2.64 -7.74 -16.70
CA GLU A 164 1.95 -7.41 -15.44
C GLU A 164 2.96 -7.11 -14.32
N TYR A 165 4.02 -7.90 -14.21
CA TYR A 165 5.10 -7.73 -13.24
C TYR A 165 5.76 -6.35 -13.39
N LEU A 166 6.12 -5.96 -14.62
CA LEU A 166 6.67 -4.64 -14.92
C LEU A 166 5.67 -3.52 -14.71
N SER A 167 4.41 -3.70 -15.12
CA SER A 167 3.35 -2.71 -14.90
C SER A 167 3.21 -2.38 -13.43
N ARG A 168 3.25 -3.37 -12.55
CA ARG A 168 3.17 -3.16 -11.12
C ARG A 168 4.31 -2.30 -10.59
N TYR A 169 5.54 -2.62 -10.95
CA TYR A 169 6.72 -1.87 -10.56
C TYR A 169 6.68 -0.42 -11.05
N LEU A 170 6.44 -0.24 -12.36
CA LEU A 170 6.45 1.07 -12.98
C LEU A 170 5.33 1.96 -12.45
N ASN A 171 4.13 1.42 -12.27
CA ASN A 171 3.00 2.17 -11.71
C ASN A 171 3.22 2.54 -10.23
N ALA A 172 3.76 1.64 -9.42
CA ALA A 172 4.05 1.93 -8.03
C ALA A 172 5.11 3.02 -7.87
N ASN A 173 6.11 3.06 -8.76
CA ASN A 173 7.22 3.99 -8.75
C ASN A 173 7.06 5.18 -9.73
N ALA A 174 5.90 5.33 -10.38
CA ALA A 174 5.58 6.45 -11.24
C ALA A 174 5.62 7.79 -10.48
N ASN A 175 5.71 8.92 -11.20
CA ASN A 175 5.74 10.25 -10.57
C ASN A 175 4.47 10.59 -9.75
N ASN A 176 3.36 9.91 -10.03
CA ASN A 176 2.11 9.95 -9.27
C ASN A 176 1.81 8.61 -8.56
N GLY A 177 2.82 7.75 -8.40
CA GLY A 177 2.77 6.49 -7.68
C GLY A 177 2.94 6.65 -6.17
N PHE A 178 3.19 5.53 -5.48
CA PHE A 178 3.38 5.53 -4.02
C PHE A 178 4.76 6.01 -3.59
N TYR A 179 5.77 5.85 -4.46
CA TYR A 179 7.19 6.07 -4.15
C TYR A 179 7.81 7.12 -5.08
N PRO A 180 7.23 8.33 -5.19
CA PRO A 180 7.91 9.37 -5.94
C PRO A 180 9.25 9.65 -5.25
N GLU A 181 10.35 9.60 -6.01
CA GLU A 181 11.65 10.04 -5.50
C GLU A 181 11.47 11.42 -4.84
N LYS A 182 11.77 11.50 -3.55
CA LYS A 182 11.80 12.81 -2.87
C LYS A 182 12.90 13.63 -3.53
N LYS A 183 12.49 14.67 -4.23
CA LYS A 183 13.41 15.67 -4.81
C LYS A 183 14.15 16.42 -3.70
#